data_2f999218853bda6d06702f2e955e1e80
#
_entry.id   2f999218853bda6d06702f2e955e1e80
#
_cell.length_a   1.000
_cell.length_b   1.000
_cell.length_c   1.000
_cell.angle_alpha   90.00
_cell.angle_beta   90.00
_cell.angle_gamma   90.00
#
_symmetry.space_group_name_H-M   'P 1'
#
loop_
_entity.id
_entity.type
_entity.pdbx_description
1 polymer ?
#
loop_
_entity_poly.entity_id
_entity_poly.type
_entity_poly.pdbx_seq_one_letter_code
_entity_poly.pdbx_strand_id
1 'polypeptide(L)' 'MKILFHYHTPAIKKENGIYMPAYLGLFIDSIAKYYEEIILLLHKPNDKQKEIIKYKLKEKNIKL' A
#
# COMPACT_ATOMS: atom_id res chain seq x y z
N MET A 1 8.96 15.63 3.29
CA MET A 1 9.03 15.29 1.87
C MET A 1 7.93 14.31 1.48
N LYS A 2 7.28 14.55 0.36
CA LYS A 2 6.28 13.63 -0.19
C LYS A 2 6.92 12.77 -1.26
N ILE A 3 6.49 11.52 -1.36
CA ILE A 3 7.02 10.61 -2.36
C ILE A 3 5.89 9.94 -3.14
N LEU A 4 6.10 9.78 -4.44
CA LEU A 4 5.19 9.02 -5.31
C LEU A 4 5.83 7.66 -5.56
N PHE A 5 5.11 6.61 -5.23
CA PHE A 5 5.61 5.24 -5.35
C PHE A 5 4.78 4.46 -6.37
N HIS A 6 5.42 3.98 -7.40
CA HIS A 6 4.78 3.19 -8.46
C HIS A 6 5.40 1.81 -8.56
N TYR A 7 4.58 0.77 -8.51
CA TYR A 7 5.07 -0.59 -8.55
C TYR A 7 4.02 -1.54 -9.13
N HIS A 8 4.46 -2.68 -9.62
CA HIS A 8 3.57 -3.69 -10.22
C HIS A 8 2.99 -4.61 -9.15
N THR A 9 2.33 -4.05 -8.16
CA THR A 9 1.75 -4.80 -7.07
C THR A 9 0.30 -4.38 -6.87
N PRO A 10 -0.62 -5.32 -6.66
CA PRO A 10 -2.02 -4.97 -6.44
C PRO A 10 -2.26 -4.39 -5.04
N ALA A 11 -3.22 -3.50 -4.94
CA ALA A 11 -3.64 -2.94 -3.67
C ALA A 11 -5.13 -2.62 -3.70
N ILE A 12 -5.79 -2.67 -2.54
CA ILE A 12 -7.20 -2.36 -2.40
C ILE A 12 -7.38 -1.34 -1.29
N LYS A 13 -8.17 -0.30 -1.56
CA LYS A 13 -8.58 0.66 -0.55
C LYS A 13 -9.97 0.25 -0.04
N LYS A 14 -10.08 0.04 1.27
CA LYS A 14 -11.34 -0.25 1.95
C LYS A 14 -11.63 0.84 2.97
N GLU A 15 -12.84 0.82 3.57
CA GLU A 15 -13.21 1.82 4.56
C GLU A 15 -12.25 1.90 5.73
N ASN A 16 -11.71 0.76 6.15
CA ASN A 16 -10.83 0.69 7.31
C ASN A 16 -9.34 0.72 6.97
N GLY A 17 -8.99 0.96 5.70
CA GLY A 17 -7.59 1.12 5.34
C GLY A 17 -7.21 0.62 3.96
N ILE A 18 -5.91 0.61 3.72
CA ILE A 18 -5.33 0.15 2.46
C ILE A 18 -4.70 -1.21 2.68
N TYR A 19 -5.05 -2.17 1.82
CA TYR A 19 -4.56 -3.54 1.91
C TYR A 19 -3.70 -3.87 0.70
N MET A 20 -2.64 -4.64 0.93
CA MET A 20 -1.72 -5.07 -0.12
C MET A 20 -0.98 -6.33 0.33
N PRO A 21 -0.20 -6.98 -0.57
CA PRO A 21 0.63 -8.10 -0.15
C PRO A 21 1.63 -7.68 0.92
N ALA A 22 1.87 -8.56 1.88
CA ALA A 22 2.68 -8.23 3.04
C ALA A 22 4.12 -7.84 2.68
N TYR A 23 4.70 -8.46 1.65
CA TYR A 23 6.09 -8.18 1.29
C TYR A 23 6.31 -6.72 0.88
N LEU A 24 5.31 -6.10 0.24
CA LEU A 24 5.39 -4.67 -0.10
C LEU A 24 4.86 -3.81 1.04
N GLY A 25 3.78 -4.24 1.70
CA GLY A 25 3.17 -3.48 2.78
C GLY A 25 4.12 -3.21 3.93
N LEU A 26 4.90 -4.22 4.32
CA LEU A 26 5.91 -4.06 5.35
C LEU A 26 6.97 -3.04 4.96
N PHE A 27 7.40 -3.06 3.69
CA PHE A 27 8.37 -2.10 3.19
C PHE A 27 7.79 -0.67 3.20
N ILE A 28 6.55 -0.50 2.71
CA ILE A 28 5.91 0.81 2.67
C ILE A 28 5.73 1.37 4.08
N ASP A 29 5.25 0.57 5.03
CA ASP A 29 5.11 1.02 6.41
C ASP A 29 6.46 1.41 7.02
N SER A 30 7.53 0.68 6.69
CA SER A 30 8.84 0.97 7.24
C SER A 30 9.41 2.30 6.76
N ILE A 31 9.11 2.71 5.51
CA ILE A 31 9.61 3.98 4.98
C ILE A 31 8.65 5.14 5.23
N ALA A 32 7.37 4.87 5.53
CA ALA A 32 6.37 5.92 5.68
C ALA A 32 6.71 6.92 6.79
N LYS A 33 7.39 6.47 7.83
CA LYS A 33 7.76 7.34 8.94
C LYS A 33 8.84 8.36 8.58
N TYR A 34 9.48 8.23 7.42
CA TYR A 34 10.51 9.16 6.97
C TYR A 34 9.99 10.20 5.98
N TYR A 35 8.70 10.14 5.62
CA TYR A 35 8.09 11.05 4.65
C TYR A 35 6.82 11.66 5.23
N GLU A 36 6.47 12.85 4.77
CA GLU A 36 5.21 13.49 5.17
C GLU A 36 4.02 12.72 4.60
N GLU A 37 4.17 12.24 3.37
CA GLU A 37 3.10 11.54 2.68
C GLU A 37 3.68 10.61 1.62
N ILE A 38 3.08 9.42 1.49
CA ILE A 38 3.40 8.50 0.41
C ILE A 38 2.15 8.32 -0.44
N ILE A 39 2.27 8.58 -1.73
CA ILE A 39 1.19 8.38 -2.69
C ILE A 39 1.50 7.12 -3.49
N LEU A 40 0.62 6.13 -3.43
CA LEU A 40 0.83 4.87 -4.11
C LEU A 40 0.09 4.84 -5.45
N LEU A 41 0.80 4.47 -6.51
CA LEU A 41 0.21 4.21 -7.82
C LEU A 41 0.32 2.70 -8.07
N LEU A 42 -0.68 1.97 -7.64
CA LEU A 42 -0.73 0.52 -7.76
C LEU A 42 -1.98 0.13 -8.54
N HIS A 43 -2.02 -1.09 -9.05
CA HIS A 43 -3.16 -1.52 -9.85
C HIS A 43 -4.18 -2.28 -9.00
N LYS A 44 -5.40 -2.42 -9.55
CA LYS A 44 -6.43 -3.20 -8.89
C LYS A 44 -6.11 -4.68 -9.02
N PRO A 45 -6.37 -5.48 -7.98
CA PRO A 45 -6.10 -6.91 -8.03
C PRO A 45 -7.12 -7.64 -8.90
N ASN A 46 -6.68 -8.74 -9.52
CA ASN A 46 -7.59 -9.70 -10.10
C ASN A 46 -8.01 -10.70 -9.01
N ASP A 47 -8.86 -11.67 -9.34
CA ASP A 47 -9.38 -12.62 -8.36
C ASP A 47 -8.29 -13.46 -7.70
N LYS A 48 -7.25 -13.81 -8.45
CA LYS A 48 -6.14 -14.59 -7.91
C LYS A 48 -5.29 -13.76 -6.94
N GLN A 49 -5.11 -12.48 -7.26
CA GLN A 49 -4.28 -11.58 -6.44
C GLN A 49 -4.96 -11.20 -5.13
N LYS A 50 -6.29 -11.26 -5.06
CA LYS A 50 -7.01 -10.92 -3.84
C LYS A 50 -6.64 -11.82 -2.67
N GLU A 51 -6.19 -13.04 -2.92
CA GLU A 51 -5.80 -13.97 -1.88
C GLU A 51 -4.54 -13.53 -1.14
N ILE A 52 -3.66 -12.78 -1.79
CA ILE A 52 -2.41 -12.33 -1.18
C ILE A 52 -2.50 -10.92 -0.60
N ILE A 53 -3.63 -10.23 -0.81
CA ILE A 53 -3.83 -8.87 -0.32
C ILE A 53 -4.44 -8.92 1.08
N LYS A 54 -3.62 -9.23 2.07
CA LYS A 54 -4.09 -9.41 3.44
C LYS A 54 -3.44 -8.46 4.44
N TYR A 55 -2.36 -7.79 4.04
CA TYR A 55 -1.66 -6.89 4.94
C TYR A 55 -2.31 -5.50 4.91
N LYS A 56 -2.75 -5.02 6.06
CA LYS A 56 -3.31 -3.68 6.20
C LYS A 56 -2.18 -2.71 6.58
N LEU A 57 -2.03 -1.65 5.80
CA LEU A 57 -1.04 -0.61 6.10
C LEU A 57 -1.36 0.06 7.43
N LYS A 58 -0.34 0.26 8.25
CA LYS A 58 -0.49 0.81 9.60
C LYS A 58 -0.32 2.31 9.65
N GLU A 59 0.53 2.87 8.79
CA GLU A 59 0.81 4.30 8.80
C GLU A 59 -0.32 5.08 8.11
N LYS A 60 -0.64 6.26 8.66
CA LYS A 60 -1.78 7.04 8.19
C LYS A 60 -1.45 8.03 7.08
N ASN A 61 -0.18 8.24 6.82
CA ASN A 61 0.28 9.19 5.81
C ASN A 61 0.43 8.57 4.41
N ILE A 62 -0.21 7.42 4.19
CA ILE A 62 -0.16 6.71 2.92
C ILE A 62 -1.49 6.88 2.21
N LYS A 63 -1.44 7.23 0.92
CA LYS A 63 -2.63 7.39 0.08
C LYS A 63 -2.51 6.54 -1.17
N LEU A 64 -3.63 6.06 -1.62
CA LEU A 64 -3.70 5.22 -2.82
C LEU A 64 -4.34 5.98 -3.97
#